data_95ce8d3abea7b683fcbc372a491c0ef3
#
_entry.id   95ce8d3abea7b683fcbc372a491c0ef3
#
_cell.length_a   1.000
_cell.length_b   1.000
_cell.length_c   1.000
_cell.angle_alpha   90.00
_cell.angle_beta   90.00
_cell.angle_gamma   90.00
#
_symmetry.space_group_name_H-M   'P 1'
#
loop_
_entity.id
_entity.type
_entity.pdbx_description
1 polymer ?
#
loop_
_entity_poly.entity_id
_entity_poly.type
_entity_poly.pdbx_seq_one_letter_code
_entity_poly.pdbx_strand_id
1 'polypeptide(L)'
;MTAAPEWVAALGDRDPSVPIALAAIVRAAGPSDSIAFSDLVHGYREAHIACYQGDDQDVSGDEVREHLHQSVLPRLATEGWILDTSPGYWQTVRPRVAWWGSAPAERELVYEALLNSARRAVQKATSFTRQRPRGSLLEGLDLCKSFKGRRVVDRVSVRVEQGEIVGLLGPNGAGKTTTFYLITGLILPDDGRVLLDGVELTDAPMYQRARNGIGYLAQEPSVFRRMTVEENILAILETRPMKRDERHRQLDRMLDELSIKHLRKNRAYSLSGGERRRLEITRALVSDPKFMLLDEPFAGVDPIAVHDIQTIVAGLRHRGIGVLITDHNVEQTLDIVDRAYIMFEGKVQASGTVRELVYDDRVAQLYLGPTLTARLRARLEAVA
;
A
#
# COMPACT_ATOMS: atom_id res chain seq x y z
N MET A 1 11.47 10.96 -41.41
CA MET A 1 11.03 10.33 -40.13
C MET A 1 11.50 11.27 -39.00
N THR A 2 10.61 12.09 -38.51
CA THR A 2 10.87 12.99 -37.39
C THR A 2 11.00 12.14 -36.12
N ALA A 3 12.13 12.25 -35.43
CA ALA A 3 12.35 11.55 -34.17
C ALA A 3 11.41 12.10 -33.08
N ALA A 4 11.05 11.26 -32.11
CA ALA A 4 10.28 11.70 -30.94
C ALA A 4 10.99 12.86 -30.22
N PRO A 5 10.27 13.85 -29.69
CA PRO A 5 10.89 14.98 -29.00
C PRO A 5 11.80 14.55 -27.85
N GLU A 6 12.92 15.22 -27.64
CA GLU A 6 13.90 14.91 -26.62
C GLU A 6 13.32 14.89 -25.19
N TRP A 7 12.29 15.70 -24.91
CA TRP A 7 11.64 15.71 -23.61
C TRP A 7 10.89 14.41 -23.29
N VAL A 8 10.40 13.65 -24.29
CA VAL A 8 9.78 12.32 -24.09
C VAL A 8 10.84 11.33 -23.60
N ALA A 9 12.05 11.42 -24.15
CA ALA A 9 13.17 10.60 -23.67
C ALA A 9 13.59 10.97 -22.24
N ALA A 10 13.46 12.24 -21.87
CA ALA A 10 13.77 12.73 -20.52
C ALA A 10 12.72 12.32 -19.44
N LEU A 11 11.55 11.80 -19.83
CA LEU A 11 10.59 11.19 -18.87
C LEU A 11 11.14 9.90 -18.25
N GLY A 12 11.99 9.19 -18.97
CA GLY A 12 12.83 8.06 -18.53
C GLY A 12 12.20 7.13 -17.50
N ASP A 13 12.81 7.04 -16.34
CA ASP A 13 12.49 6.12 -15.24
C ASP A 13 11.41 6.62 -14.26
N ARG A 14 10.57 7.54 -14.68
CA ARG A 14 9.51 8.10 -13.83
C ARG A 14 8.35 7.11 -13.67
N ASP A 15 7.53 7.39 -12.67
CA ASP A 15 6.24 6.74 -12.44
C ASP A 15 5.45 6.63 -13.75
N PRO A 16 5.02 5.43 -14.16
CA PRO A 16 4.31 5.20 -15.42
C PRO A 16 3.01 6.01 -15.55
N SER A 17 2.40 6.47 -14.45
CA SER A 17 1.19 7.29 -14.47
C SER A 17 1.40 8.63 -15.20
N VAL A 18 2.59 9.21 -15.14
CA VAL A 18 2.92 10.51 -15.80
C VAL A 18 2.92 10.37 -17.33
N PRO A 19 3.70 9.48 -17.96
CA PRO A 19 3.65 9.32 -19.41
C PRO A 19 2.30 8.81 -19.93
N ILE A 20 1.55 8.00 -19.16
CA ILE A 20 0.18 7.57 -19.49
C ILE A 20 -0.76 8.78 -19.55
N ALA A 21 -0.71 9.66 -18.54
CA ALA A 21 -1.54 10.86 -18.52
C ALA A 21 -1.18 11.84 -19.64
N LEU A 22 0.11 12.02 -19.94
CA LEU A 22 0.54 12.86 -21.06
C LEU A 22 0.08 12.27 -22.41
N ALA A 23 0.09 10.94 -22.59
CA ALA A 23 -0.46 10.29 -23.77
C ALA A 23 -1.98 10.54 -23.90
N ALA A 24 -2.72 10.40 -22.80
CA ALA A 24 -4.15 10.72 -22.75
C ALA A 24 -4.44 12.18 -23.16
N ILE A 25 -3.64 13.12 -22.64
CA ILE A 25 -3.74 14.55 -22.97
C ILE A 25 -3.48 14.78 -24.45
N VAL A 26 -2.42 14.18 -25.02
CA VAL A 26 -2.09 14.29 -26.46
C VAL A 26 -3.23 13.82 -27.33
N ARG A 27 -3.92 12.76 -26.92
CA ARG A 27 -5.04 12.18 -27.69
C ARG A 27 -6.33 12.98 -27.54
N ALA A 28 -6.60 13.49 -26.33
CA ALA A 28 -7.81 14.27 -26.01
C ALA A 28 -7.73 15.74 -26.44
N ALA A 29 -6.52 16.31 -26.55
CA ALA A 29 -6.32 17.71 -26.91
C ALA A 29 -6.78 17.99 -28.35
N GLY A 30 -7.87 18.73 -28.46
CA GLY A 30 -8.36 19.29 -29.72
C GLY A 30 -7.64 20.57 -30.14
N PRO A 31 -8.10 21.25 -31.22
CA PRO A 31 -7.53 22.52 -31.67
C PRO A 31 -7.59 23.66 -30.65
N SER A 32 -8.42 23.54 -29.62
CA SER A 32 -8.70 24.58 -28.61
C SER A 32 -7.78 24.59 -27.39
N ASP A 33 -6.77 23.73 -27.33
CA ASP A 33 -5.88 23.56 -26.15
C ASP A 33 -6.61 23.26 -24.81
N SER A 34 -7.94 23.12 -24.83
CA SER A 34 -8.78 22.83 -23.66
C SER A 34 -9.27 21.40 -23.71
N ILE A 35 -9.16 20.69 -22.60
CA ILE A 35 -9.50 19.28 -22.48
C ILE A 35 -10.59 19.13 -21.43
N ALA A 36 -11.72 18.52 -21.81
CA ALA A 36 -12.74 18.13 -20.86
C ALA A 36 -12.25 16.96 -19.98
N PHE A 37 -12.60 16.98 -18.70
CA PHE A 37 -12.18 15.93 -17.75
C PHE A 37 -12.67 14.54 -18.18
N SER A 38 -13.87 14.45 -18.78
CA SER A 38 -14.41 13.19 -19.34
C SER A 38 -13.52 12.59 -20.41
N ASP A 39 -12.99 13.42 -21.32
CA ASP A 39 -12.15 12.97 -22.43
C ASP A 39 -10.78 12.55 -21.93
N LEU A 40 -10.28 13.24 -20.90
CA LEU A 40 -9.04 12.87 -20.24
C LEU A 40 -9.14 11.52 -19.50
N VAL A 41 -10.26 11.28 -18.81
CA VAL A 41 -10.53 9.99 -18.13
C VAL A 41 -10.57 8.85 -19.14
N HIS A 42 -11.28 9.06 -20.27
CA HIS A 42 -11.37 8.06 -21.32
C HIS A 42 -10.00 7.77 -21.96
N GLY A 43 -9.27 8.79 -22.33
CA GLY A 43 -7.93 8.66 -22.93
C GLY A 43 -6.91 8.04 -21.98
N TYR A 44 -6.98 8.36 -20.68
CA TYR A 44 -6.12 7.75 -19.67
C TYR A 44 -6.39 6.26 -19.53
N ARG A 45 -7.66 5.85 -19.47
CA ARG A 45 -8.06 4.44 -19.41
C ARG A 45 -7.54 3.66 -20.62
N GLU A 46 -7.72 4.18 -21.83
CA GLU A 46 -7.21 3.55 -23.06
C GLU A 46 -5.67 3.42 -23.06
N ALA A 47 -4.96 4.49 -22.68
CA ALA A 47 -3.51 4.48 -22.59
C ALA A 47 -2.99 3.54 -21.49
N HIS A 48 -3.68 3.46 -20.36
CA HIS A 48 -3.38 2.53 -19.26
C HIS A 48 -3.52 1.08 -19.75
N ILE A 49 -4.65 0.70 -20.33
CA ILE A 49 -4.89 -0.64 -20.87
C ILE A 49 -3.81 -1.01 -21.91
N ALA A 50 -3.41 -0.07 -22.76
CA ALA A 50 -2.37 -0.29 -23.76
C ALA A 50 -0.98 -0.54 -23.17
N CYS A 51 -0.72 -0.09 -21.94
CA CYS A 51 0.57 -0.24 -21.26
C CYS A 51 0.66 -1.50 -20.41
N TYR A 52 -0.44 -1.95 -19.82
CA TYR A 52 -0.52 -3.08 -18.89
C TYR A 52 -1.09 -4.33 -19.57
N GLN A 53 -0.48 -4.80 -20.66
CA GLN A 53 -0.94 -6.00 -21.40
C GLN A 53 -1.01 -7.22 -20.47
N GLY A 54 -2.22 -7.63 -20.06
CA GLY A 54 -2.51 -9.03 -19.78
C GLY A 54 -3.05 -9.46 -18.43
N ASP A 55 -2.94 -8.72 -17.33
CA ASP A 55 -3.51 -9.12 -16.04
C ASP A 55 -3.96 -7.89 -15.23
N ASP A 56 -5.20 -7.88 -14.76
CA ASP A 56 -5.91 -6.82 -14.04
C ASP A 56 -6.38 -5.63 -14.91
N GLN A 57 -7.53 -5.83 -15.58
CA GLN A 57 -7.85 -4.97 -16.73
C GLN A 57 -9.06 -4.11 -16.60
N ASP A 58 -9.80 -4.13 -15.53
CA ASP A 58 -10.96 -3.28 -15.41
C ASP A 58 -10.83 -2.30 -14.24
N VAL A 59 -9.94 -1.31 -14.45
CA VAL A 59 -9.98 -0.11 -13.63
C VAL A 59 -11.28 0.62 -13.96
N SER A 60 -12.18 0.71 -13.01
CA SER A 60 -13.47 1.36 -13.20
C SER A 60 -13.28 2.82 -13.60
N GLY A 61 -14.18 3.39 -14.38
CA GLY A 61 -14.10 4.80 -14.77
C GLY A 61 -14.05 5.74 -13.55
N ASP A 62 -14.61 5.34 -12.43
CA ASP A 62 -14.62 6.13 -11.20
C ASP A 62 -13.26 6.08 -10.46
N GLU A 63 -12.60 4.94 -10.42
CA GLU A 63 -11.22 4.82 -9.89
C GLU A 63 -10.22 5.62 -10.72
N VAL A 64 -10.35 5.59 -12.05
CA VAL A 64 -9.53 6.43 -12.94
C VAL A 64 -9.77 7.91 -12.68
N ARG A 65 -11.02 8.33 -12.50
CA ARG A 65 -11.37 9.72 -12.18
C ARG A 65 -10.73 10.17 -10.87
N GLU A 66 -10.85 9.35 -9.84
CA GLU A 66 -10.32 9.66 -8.52
C GLU A 66 -8.79 9.72 -8.54
N HIS A 67 -8.14 8.74 -9.16
CA HIS A 67 -6.69 8.71 -9.33
C HIS A 67 -6.16 9.92 -10.12
N LEU A 68 -6.80 10.26 -11.23
CA LEU A 68 -6.45 11.45 -12.01
C LEU A 68 -6.59 12.72 -11.16
N HIS A 69 -7.72 12.89 -10.50
CA HIS A 69 -8.02 14.12 -9.76
C HIS A 69 -7.13 14.29 -8.52
N GLN A 70 -6.87 13.21 -7.77
CA GLN A 70 -6.15 13.30 -6.50
C GLN A 70 -4.63 13.22 -6.65
N SER A 71 -4.13 12.51 -7.66
CA SER A 71 -2.69 12.21 -7.75
C SER A 71 -2.03 12.77 -9.00
N VAL A 72 -2.61 12.54 -10.16
CA VAL A 72 -1.94 12.79 -11.43
C VAL A 72 -2.03 14.25 -11.87
N LEU A 73 -3.22 14.83 -11.87
CA LEU A 73 -3.43 16.21 -12.33
C LEU A 73 -2.74 17.26 -11.44
N PRO A 74 -2.77 17.18 -10.10
CA PRO A 74 -2.01 18.08 -9.25
C PRO A 74 -0.51 18.02 -9.52
N ARG A 75 0.01 16.83 -9.81
CA ARG A 75 1.41 16.65 -10.16
C ARG A 75 1.76 17.26 -11.52
N LEU A 76 0.95 17.03 -12.55
CA LEU A 76 1.14 17.63 -13.86
C LEU A 76 1.04 19.16 -13.81
N ALA A 77 0.17 19.71 -12.98
CA ALA A 77 0.06 21.14 -12.75
C ALA A 77 1.31 21.70 -12.05
N THR A 78 1.81 21.01 -11.01
CA THR A 78 3.03 21.39 -10.30
C THR A 78 4.27 21.33 -11.21
N GLU A 79 4.33 20.33 -12.09
CA GLU A 79 5.42 20.17 -13.06
C GLU A 79 5.27 21.14 -14.28
N GLY A 80 4.16 21.90 -14.35
CA GLY A 80 3.91 22.91 -15.37
C GLY A 80 3.50 22.34 -16.73
N TRP A 81 2.81 21.18 -16.76
CA TRP A 81 2.27 20.58 -17.99
C TRP A 81 0.87 21.05 -18.32
N ILE A 82 0.06 21.35 -17.28
CA ILE A 82 -1.34 21.78 -17.39
C ILE A 82 -1.64 22.94 -16.45
N LEU A 83 -2.68 23.72 -16.75
CA LEU A 83 -3.27 24.71 -15.86
C LEU A 83 -4.75 24.37 -15.64
N ASP A 84 -5.19 24.49 -14.38
CA ASP A 84 -6.61 24.45 -14.04
C ASP A 84 -7.24 25.81 -14.41
N THR A 85 -8.16 25.81 -15.35
CA THR A 85 -8.79 27.04 -15.87
C THR A 85 -10.20 27.26 -15.35
N SER A 86 -10.90 26.18 -15.01
CA SER A 86 -12.25 26.21 -14.40
C SER A 86 -12.63 24.79 -13.95
N PRO A 87 -13.58 24.61 -13.03
CA PRO A 87 -13.96 23.30 -12.55
C PRO A 87 -14.27 22.31 -13.70
N GLY A 88 -13.47 21.28 -13.84
CA GLY A 88 -13.61 20.23 -14.85
C GLY A 88 -12.96 20.50 -16.20
N TYR A 89 -12.20 21.60 -16.36
CA TYR A 89 -11.44 21.90 -17.58
C TYR A 89 -10.00 22.19 -17.28
N TRP A 90 -9.11 21.61 -18.10
CA TRP A 90 -7.67 21.75 -18.00
C TRP A 90 -7.11 22.30 -19.30
N GLN A 91 -6.16 23.19 -19.21
CA GLN A 91 -5.48 23.77 -20.36
C GLN A 91 -4.01 23.35 -20.35
N THR A 92 -3.50 23.00 -21.52
CA THR A 92 -2.08 22.69 -21.70
C THR A 92 -1.22 23.94 -21.61
N VAL A 93 -0.06 23.86 -20.95
CA VAL A 93 0.84 25.00 -20.83
C VAL A 93 1.75 25.11 -22.05
N ARG A 94 1.56 26.17 -22.88
CA ARG A 94 2.56 26.60 -23.84
C ARG A 94 3.79 27.16 -23.07
N PRO A 95 5.00 26.88 -23.33
CA PRO A 95 5.69 26.51 -24.56
C PRO A 95 6.20 25.06 -24.62
N ARG A 96 5.97 24.24 -23.59
CA ARG A 96 6.43 22.84 -23.60
C ARG A 96 5.68 21.97 -24.61
N VAL A 97 4.57 22.49 -25.13
CA VAL A 97 3.60 21.73 -25.96
C VAL A 97 3.26 22.45 -27.27
N ALA A 98 4.10 23.36 -27.75
CA ALA A 98 3.89 24.17 -28.95
C ALA A 98 3.64 23.38 -30.24
N TRP A 99 3.91 22.06 -30.24
CA TRP A 99 3.72 21.15 -31.38
C TRP A 99 2.44 20.31 -31.27
N TRP A 100 1.63 20.42 -30.19
CA TRP A 100 0.34 19.71 -30.07
C TRP A 100 -0.71 20.25 -31.05
N GLY A 101 -0.53 21.42 -31.61
CA GLY A 101 -1.31 21.99 -32.72
C GLY A 101 -0.89 21.53 -34.09
N SER A 102 0.15 20.72 -34.23
CA SER A 102 0.68 20.22 -35.48
C SER A 102 -0.18 19.08 -36.09
N ALA A 103 0.18 18.62 -37.28
CA ALA A 103 -0.57 17.66 -38.04
C ALA A 103 -0.93 16.38 -37.28
N PRO A 104 -2.08 15.73 -37.53
CA PRO A 104 -2.51 14.50 -36.87
C PRO A 104 -1.43 13.40 -36.80
N ALA A 105 -0.62 13.28 -37.84
CA ALA A 105 0.48 12.31 -37.91
C ALA A 105 1.60 12.57 -36.89
N GLU A 106 1.85 13.82 -36.51
CA GLU A 106 2.87 14.16 -35.49
C GLU A 106 2.35 13.87 -34.07
N ARG A 107 1.07 14.06 -33.83
CA ARG A 107 0.41 13.69 -32.57
C ARG A 107 0.50 12.18 -32.32
N GLU A 108 0.23 11.38 -33.34
CA GLU A 108 0.30 9.93 -33.24
C GLU A 108 1.71 9.45 -32.90
N LEU A 109 2.74 10.05 -33.52
CA LEU A 109 4.15 9.75 -33.21
C LEU A 109 4.48 10.01 -31.74
N VAL A 110 3.98 11.10 -31.18
CA VAL A 110 4.25 11.43 -29.77
C VAL A 110 3.42 10.58 -28.82
N TYR A 111 2.17 10.31 -29.16
CA TYR A 111 1.34 9.37 -28.44
C TYR A 111 2.04 8.00 -28.29
N GLU A 112 2.48 7.42 -29.42
CA GLU A 112 3.22 6.15 -29.41
C GLU A 112 4.55 6.23 -28.65
N ALA A 113 5.27 7.35 -28.72
CA ALA A 113 6.50 7.53 -27.96
C ALA A 113 6.25 7.59 -26.46
N LEU A 114 5.15 8.23 -26.02
CA LEU A 114 4.71 8.28 -24.62
C LEU A 114 4.26 6.91 -24.11
N LEU A 115 3.47 6.18 -24.92
CA LEU A 115 3.09 4.79 -24.58
C LEU A 115 4.32 3.89 -24.46
N ASN A 116 5.29 4.03 -25.36
CA ASN A 116 6.54 3.26 -25.28
C ASN A 116 7.39 3.64 -24.04
N SER A 117 7.38 4.90 -23.64
CA SER A 117 7.98 5.33 -22.38
C SER A 117 7.27 4.71 -21.17
N ALA A 118 5.93 4.74 -21.16
CA ALA A 118 5.13 4.12 -20.10
C ALA A 118 5.33 2.60 -20.06
N ARG A 119 5.30 1.90 -21.19
CA ARG A 119 5.57 0.46 -21.27
C ARG A 119 6.95 0.09 -20.74
N ARG A 120 7.98 0.89 -21.04
CA ARG A 120 9.33 0.66 -20.47
C ARG A 120 9.34 0.86 -18.96
N ALA A 121 8.67 1.89 -18.44
CA ALA A 121 8.55 2.12 -17.01
C ALA A 121 7.78 1.00 -16.31
N VAL A 122 6.67 0.51 -16.91
CA VAL A 122 5.91 -0.65 -16.44
C VAL A 122 6.76 -1.91 -16.51
N GLN A 123 7.44 -2.17 -17.64
CA GLN A 123 8.33 -3.34 -17.78
C GLN A 123 9.48 -3.30 -16.80
N LYS A 124 10.03 -2.12 -16.51
CA LYS A 124 11.05 -1.95 -15.49
C LYS A 124 10.48 -2.19 -14.10
N ALA A 125 9.31 -1.66 -13.78
CA ALA A 125 8.60 -1.96 -12.53
C ALA A 125 8.25 -3.45 -12.42
N THR A 126 7.78 -4.09 -13.52
CA THR A 126 7.46 -5.53 -13.55
C THR A 126 8.73 -6.40 -13.68
N SER A 127 9.81 -5.94 -14.27
CA SER A 127 11.10 -6.68 -14.28
C SER A 127 11.79 -6.60 -12.91
N PHE A 128 11.63 -5.50 -12.16
CA PHE A 128 11.93 -5.47 -10.73
C PHE A 128 11.06 -6.47 -9.96
N THR A 129 9.83 -6.73 -10.40
CA THR A 129 8.93 -7.73 -9.80
C THR A 129 9.25 -9.16 -10.28
N ARG A 130 9.80 -9.36 -11.51
CA ARG A 130 10.19 -10.67 -12.06
C ARG A 130 11.61 -11.14 -11.68
N GLN A 131 12.50 -10.25 -11.31
CA GLN A 131 13.77 -10.54 -10.65
C GLN A 131 13.64 -10.25 -9.15
N ARG A 132 12.58 -10.71 -8.50
CA ARG A 132 12.64 -10.88 -7.05
C ARG A 132 13.77 -11.90 -6.81
N PRO A 133 14.91 -11.53 -6.21
CA PRO A 133 15.62 -12.48 -5.39
C PRO A 133 14.50 -13.05 -4.48
N ARG A 134 14.44 -14.35 -4.24
CA ARG A 134 13.40 -14.97 -3.39
C ARG A 134 13.12 -14.00 -2.27
N GLY A 135 11.91 -13.35 -2.30
CA GLY A 135 11.64 -12.25 -1.40
C GLY A 135 11.80 -12.75 0.02
N SER A 136 12.26 -11.94 0.93
CA SER A 136 12.37 -12.33 2.33
C SER A 136 11.08 -13.00 2.79
N LEU A 137 11.19 -14.01 3.62
CA LEU A 137 10.10 -14.82 4.11
C LEU A 137 10.07 -14.82 5.63
N LEU A 138 8.94 -14.43 6.21
CA LEU A 138 8.66 -14.53 7.63
C LEU A 138 7.72 -15.71 7.88
N GLU A 139 8.10 -16.63 8.77
CA GLU A 139 7.34 -17.82 9.09
C GLU A 139 7.19 -18.01 10.60
N GLY A 140 5.97 -18.34 11.03
CA GLY A 140 5.71 -19.00 12.31
C GLY A 140 5.32 -20.43 12.00
N LEU A 141 6.03 -21.42 12.51
CA LEU A 141 5.82 -22.83 12.23
C LEU A 141 5.38 -23.55 13.49
N ASP A 142 4.21 -24.20 13.43
CA ASP A 142 3.63 -25.05 14.47
C ASP A 142 3.61 -24.40 15.86
N LEU A 143 3.36 -23.08 15.89
CA LEU A 143 3.37 -22.29 17.11
C LEU A 143 2.32 -22.80 18.10
N CYS A 144 2.76 -23.04 19.32
CA CYS A 144 1.92 -23.44 20.44
C CYS A 144 2.07 -22.49 21.62
N LYS A 145 0.95 -22.16 22.29
CA LYS A 145 0.95 -21.40 23.53
C LYS A 145 -0.20 -21.77 24.43
N SER A 146 0.13 -21.95 25.70
CA SER A 146 -0.84 -22.22 26.76
C SER A 146 -0.74 -21.19 27.88
N PHE A 147 -1.87 -20.81 28.45
CA PHE A 147 -1.92 -19.99 29.65
C PHE A 147 -2.78 -20.70 30.71
N LYS A 148 -2.22 -20.88 31.90
CA LYS A 148 -2.87 -21.55 33.01
C LYS A 148 -3.51 -22.90 32.63
N GLY A 149 -2.78 -23.69 31.83
CA GLY A 149 -3.23 -25.01 31.38
C GLY A 149 -4.19 -25.00 30.18
N ARG A 150 -4.69 -23.84 29.76
CA ARG A 150 -5.54 -23.72 28.55
C ARG A 150 -4.69 -23.41 27.34
N ARG A 151 -4.73 -24.25 26.31
CA ARG A 151 -4.07 -24.01 25.03
C ARG A 151 -4.83 -22.94 24.27
N VAL A 152 -4.15 -21.83 23.96
CA VAL A 152 -4.73 -20.66 23.26
C VAL A 152 -4.28 -20.62 21.81
N VAL A 153 -3.07 -21.16 21.52
CA VAL A 153 -2.53 -21.36 20.17
C VAL A 153 -2.08 -22.81 20.07
N ASP A 154 -2.55 -23.54 19.08
CA ASP A 154 -2.33 -24.97 18.89
C ASP A 154 -1.86 -25.29 17.48
N ARG A 155 -0.54 -25.45 17.29
CA ARG A 155 0.14 -25.72 16.03
C ARG A 155 -0.26 -24.75 14.90
N VAL A 156 -0.23 -23.48 15.18
CA VAL A 156 -0.53 -22.45 14.20
C VAL A 156 0.70 -22.20 13.34
N SER A 157 0.56 -22.41 12.03
CA SER A 157 1.57 -22.04 11.05
C SER A 157 1.08 -20.88 10.18
N VAL A 158 1.89 -19.82 10.10
CA VAL A 158 1.63 -18.58 9.36
C VAL A 158 2.88 -18.23 8.57
N ARG A 159 2.69 -17.84 7.31
CA ARG A 159 3.78 -17.46 6.41
C ARG A 159 3.43 -16.13 5.75
N VAL A 160 4.40 -15.22 5.63
CA VAL A 160 4.27 -13.95 4.94
C VAL A 160 5.46 -13.74 4.03
N GLU A 161 5.22 -13.48 2.75
CA GLU A 161 6.25 -13.13 1.77
C GLU A 161 6.43 -11.61 1.73
N GLN A 162 7.63 -11.17 1.41
CA GLN A 162 7.91 -9.75 1.25
C GLN A 162 7.09 -9.17 0.08
N GLY A 163 6.41 -8.04 0.31
CA GLY A 163 5.52 -7.41 -0.67
C GLY A 163 4.14 -8.09 -0.79
N GLU A 164 3.76 -8.90 0.20
CA GLU A 164 2.44 -9.52 0.34
C GLU A 164 1.73 -8.97 1.57
N ILE A 165 0.41 -8.83 1.51
CA ILE A 165 -0.44 -8.47 2.65
C ILE A 165 -1.26 -9.70 3.04
N VAL A 166 -1.02 -10.20 4.24
CA VAL A 166 -1.67 -11.40 4.78
C VAL A 166 -2.54 -11.05 5.97
N GLY A 167 -3.81 -11.45 5.93
CA GLY A 167 -4.75 -11.33 7.04
C GLY A 167 -4.65 -12.51 8.02
N LEU A 168 -4.69 -12.22 9.33
CA LEU A 168 -4.91 -13.23 10.36
C LEU A 168 -6.25 -12.93 11.04
N LEU A 169 -7.31 -13.58 10.59
CA LEU A 169 -8.70 -13.28 10.90
C LEU A 169 -9.33 -14.36 11.77
N GLY A 170 -10.44 -14.04 12.42
CA GLY A 170 -11.18 -14.97 13.28
C GLY A 170 -11.90 -14.25 14.40
N PRO A 171 -12.81 -14.93 15.13
CA PRO A 171 -13.55 -14.33 16.22
C PRO A 171 -12.67 -13.94 17.40
N ASN A 172 -13.24 -13.20 18.35
CA ASN A 172 -12.56 -12.88 19.60
C ASN A 172 -12.22 -14.16 20.37
N GLY A 173 -11.02 -14.21 20.91
CA GLY A 173 -10.52 -15.41 21.61
C GLY A 173 -10.00 -16.52 20.72
N ALA A 174 -9.95 -16.34 19.38
CA ALA A 174 -9.43 -17.34 18.44
C ALA A 174 -7.89 -17.54 18.54
N GLY A 175 -7.16 -16.70 19.26
CA GLY A 175 -5.70 -16.79 19.43
C GLY A 175 -4.89 -15.86 18.53
N LYS A 176 -5.53 -14.97 17.75
CA LYS A 176 -4.88 -14.05 16.80
C LYS A 176 -3.79 -13.20 17.45
N THR A 177 -4.14 -12.37 18.43
CA THR A 177 -3.20 -11.49 19.16
C THR A 177 -2.08 -12.29 19.82
N THR A 178 -2.38 -13.47 20.37
CA THR A 178 -1.37 -14.36 20.94
C THR A 178 -0.40 -14.83 19.85
N THR A 179 -0.88 -15.28 18.70
CA THR A 179 -0.04 -15.66 17.55
C THR A 179 0.84 -14.50 17.10
N PHE A 180 0.28 -13.29 17.04
CA PHE A 180 1.03 -12.07 16.75
C PHE A 180 2.17 -11.84 17.74
N TYR A 181 1.89 -11.96 19.03
CA TYR A 181 2.89 -11.77 20.08
C TYR A 181 3.99 -12.83 20.05
N LEU A 182 3.67 -14.05 19.62
CA LEU A 182 4.68 -15.09 19.38
C LEU A 182 5.61 -14.70 18.22
N ILE A 183 5.06 -14.20 17.10
CA ILE A 183 5.83 -13.80 15.92
C ILE A 183 6.64 -12.51 16.21
N THR A 184 6.10 -11.56 16.95
CA THR A 184 6.82 -10.32 17.31
C THR A 184 7.88 -10.53 18.40
N GLY A 185 7.82 -11.63 19.15
CA GLY A 185 8.71 -11.91 20.29
C GLY A 185 8.34 -11.17 21.55
N LEU A 186 7.10 -10.69 21.68
CA LEU A 186 6.55 -10.16 22.94
C LEU A 186 6.33 -11.28 23.96
N ILE A 187 5.97 -12.47 23.48
CA ILE A 187 5.91 -13.69 24.28
C ILE A 187 6.65 -14.82 23.55
N LEU A 188 7.18 -15.78 24.29
CA LEU A 188 7.81 -16.95 23.73
C LEU A 188 6.78 -18.06 23.51
N PRO A 189 6.86 -18.84 22.41
CA PRO A 189 6.05 -20.03 22.21
C PRO A 189 6.44 -21.11 23.21
N ASP A 190 5.50 -22.00 23.53
CA ASP A 190 5.80 -23.21 24.32
C ASP A 190 6.36 -24.31 23.42
N ASP A 191 6.04 -24.25 22.11
CA ASP A 191 6.55 -25.14 21.06
C ASP A 191 6.38 -24.44 19.70
N GLY A 192 7.10 -24.92 18.68
CA GLY A 192 7.13 -24.30 17.36
C GLY A 192 8.28 -23.29 17.20
N ARG A 193 8.40 -22.71 16.00
CA ARG A 193 9.53 -21.84 15.64
C ARG A 193 9.09 -20.60 14.89
N VAL A 194 9.85 -19.52 15.05
CA VAL A 194 9.73 -18.30 14.22
C VAL A 194 11.00 -18.17 13.40
N LEU A 195 10.85 -18.08 12.08
CA LEU A 195 11.95 -18.00 11.14
C LEU A 195 11.84 -16.71 10.30
N LEU A 196 12.97 -16.11 9.99
CA LEU A 196 13.11 -15.05 9.01
C LEU A 196 14.19 -15.43 8.01
N ASP A 197 13.84 -15.63 6.75
CA ASP A 197 14.76 -16.07 5.70
C ASP A 197 15.46 -17.40 6.05
N GLY A 198 14.76 -18.30 6.76
CA GLY A 198 15.30 -19.57 7.27
C GLY A 198 16.16 -19.44 8.53
N VAL A 199 16.43 -18.22 9.00
CA VAL A 199 17.15 -17.97 10.27
C VAL A 199 16.16 -18.00 11.42
N GLU A 200 16.44 -18.83 12.43
CA GLU A 200 15.59 -18.98 13.59
C GLU A 200 15.68 -17.76 14.51
N LEU A 201 14.52 -17.19 14.86
CA LEU A 201 14.37 -16.07 15.76
C LEU A 201 13.48 -16.38 16.98
N THR A 202 13.20 -17.65 17.23
CA THR A 202 12.25 -18.08 18.28
C THR A 202 12.57 -17.46 19.64
N ASP A 203 13.83 -17.55 20.08
CA ASP A 203 14.30 -17.00 21.36
C ASP A 203 14.78 -15.56 21.25
N ALA A 204 14.79 -14.98 20.05
CA ALA A 204 15.26 -13.60 19.88
C ALA A 204 14.25 -12.61 20.46
N PRO A 205 14.66 -11.70 21.34
CA PRO A 205 13.78 -10.67 21.88
C PRO A 205 13.36 -9.68 20.78
N MET A 206 12.26 -8.97 21.03
CA MET A 206 11.62 -8.07 20.07
C MET A 206 12.61 -7.08 19.40
N TYR A 207 13.54 -6.50 20.19
CA TYR A 207 14.50 -5.53 19.64
C TYR A 207 15.47 -6.16 18.62
N GLN A 208 15.82 -7.44 18.78
CA GLN A 208 16.64 -8.15 17.80
C GLN A 208 15.83 -8.46 16.54
N ARG A 209 14.55 -8.88 16.68
CA ARG A 209 13.65 -9.08 15.56
C ARG A 209 13.45 -7.78 14.78
N ALA A 210 13.31 -6.65 15.47
CA ALA A 210 13.23 -5.33 14.85
C ALA A 210 14.48 -4.98 14.04
N ARG A 211 15.69 -5.28 14.55
CA ARG A 211 16.96 -5.09 13.83
C ARG A 211 17.10 -6.01 12.62
N ASN A 212 16.44 -7.17 12.62
CA ASN A 212 16.38 -8.07 11.47
C ASN A 212 15.33 -7.66 10.43
N GLY A 213 14.57 -6.58 10.69
CA GLY A 213 13.61 -6.03 9.74
C GLY A 213 12.15 -6.40 10.01
N ILE A 214 11.77 -6.76 11.25
CA ILE A 214 10.38 -6.99 11.66
C ILE A 214 9.87 -5.76 12.39
N GLY A 215 9.04 -4.93 11.73
CA GLY A 215 8.34 -3.80 12.33
C GLY A 215 7.04 -4.25 13.01
N TYR A 216 6.64 -3.56 14.06
CA TYR A 216 5.41 -3.85 14.79
C TYR A 216 4.63 -2.57 15.09
N LEU A 217 3.34 -2.59 14.77
CA LEU A 217 2.37 -1.57 15.11
C LEU A 217 1.37 -2.14 16.12
N ALA A 218 1.47 -1.72 17.37
CA ALA A 218 0.60 -2.19 18.44
C ALA A 218 -0.84 -1.68 18.28
N GLN A 219 -1.79 -2.40 18.89
CA GLN A 219 -3.18 -1.97 19.00
C GLN A 219 -3.29 -0.68 19.83
N GLU A 220 -2.57 -0.61 20.95
CA GLU A 220 -2.57 0.58 21.78
C GLU A 220 -1.62 1.68 21.27
N PRO A 221 -2.00 2.97 21.47
CA PRO A 221 -1.18 4.09 21.03
C PRO A 221 0.23 4.09 21.62
N SER A 222 1.24 4.12 20.73
CA SER A 222 2.67 4.04 21.09
C SER A 222 3.42 5.37 20.97
N VAL A 223 2.73 6.47 20.60
CA VAL A 223 3.37 7.78 20.42
C VAL A 223 3.86 8.41 21.72
N PHE A 224 4.96 9.15 21.64
CA PHE A 224 5.42 10.01 22.74
C PHE A 224 4.52 11.24 22.83
N ARG A 225 3.48 11.16 23.65
CA ARG A 225 2.34 12.11 23.68
C ARG A 225 2.76 13.57 23.86
N ARG A 226 3.82 13.86 24.63
CA ARG A 226 4.31 15.22 24.91
C ARG A 226 5.27 15.76 23.85
N MET A 227 5.76 14.91 22.95
CA MET A 227 6.61 15.31 21.83
C MET A 227 5.76 15.78 20.64
N THR A 228 6.35 16.61 19.80
CA THR A 228 5.76 16.97 18.50
C THR A 228 5.81 15.78 17.53
N VAL A 229 5.13 15.91 16.39
CA VAL A 229 5.17 14.90 15.33
C VAL A 229 6.60 14.69 14.86
N GLU A 230 7.35 15.78 14.58
CA GLU A 230 8.75 15.66 14.16
C GLU A 230 9.65 15.06 15.23
N GLU A 231 9.48 15.46 16.50
CA GLU A 231 10.27 14.90 17.62
C GLU A 231 10.02 13.40 17.79
N ASN A 232 8.78 12.93 17.57
CA ASN A 232 8.43 11.52 17.60
C ASN A 232 9.18 10.70 16.55
N ILE A 233 9.32 11.23 15.33
CA ILE A 233 10.03 10.56 14.24
C ILE A 233 11.55 10.66 14.46
N LEU A 234 12.05 11.85 14.83
CA LEU A 234 13.47 12.09 15.11
C LEU A 234 14.00 11.17 16.20
N ALA A 235 13.23 10.95 17.30
CA ALA A 235 13.63 10.06 18.39
C ALA A 235 13.98 8.64 17.89
N ILE A 236 13.28 8.15 16.84
CA ILE A 236 13.61 6.84 16.25
C ILE A 236 14.78 6.98 15.25
N LEU A 237 14.79 8.03 14.42
CA LEU A 237 15.89 8.29 13.48
C LEU A 237 17.24 8.44 14.18
N GLU A 238 17.27 8.94 15.43
CA GLU A 238 18.47 9.09 16.25
C GLU A 238 19.09 7.76 16.67
N THR A 239 18.32 6.70 16.71
CA THR A 239 18.83 5.35 16.98
C THR A 239 19.60 4.75 15.79
N ARG A 240 19.53 5.37 14.60
CA ARG A 240 20.21 4.90 13.39
C ARG A 240 21.53 5.63 13.18
N PRO A 241 22.56 4.96 12.63
CA PRO A 241 23.84 5.57 12.33
C PRO A 241 23.74 6.49 11.11
N MET A 242 23.17 7.69 11.28
CA MET A 242 22.94 8.70 10.24
C MET A 242 23.53 10.05 10.63
N LYS A 243 24.05 10.81 9.64
CA LYS A 243 24.45 12.21 9.83
C LYS A 243 23.19 13.08 10.07
N ARG A 244 23.39 14.20 10.78
CA ARG A 244 22.28 15.12 11.12
C ARG A 244 21.48 15.58 9.89
N ASP A 245 22.16 15.98 8.82
CA ASP A 245 21.49 16.50 7.61
C ASP A 245 20.72 15.40 6.86
N GLU A 246 21.24 14.18 6.86
CA GLU A 246 20.56 13.02 6.28
C GLU A 246 19.29 12.68 7.08
N ARG A 247 19.40 12.74 8.41
CA ARG A 247 18.26 12.52 9.34
C ARG A 247 17.12 13.51 9.08
N HIS A 248 17.43 14.80 8.88
CA HIS A 248 16.41 15.81 8.58
C HIS A 248 15.79 15.60 7.18
N ARG A 249 16.60 15.24 6.17
CA ARG A 249 16.05 14.88 4.86
C ARG A 249 15.15 13.66 4.91
N GLN A 250 15.48 12.66 5.72
CA GLN A 250 14.64 11.48 5.92
C GLN A 250 13.34 11.85 6.63
N LEU A 251 13.42 12.68 7.69
CA LEU A 251 12.24 13.20 8.37
C LEU A 251 11.29 13.91 7.40
N ASP A 252 11.80 14.82 6.56
CA ASP A 252 11.00 15.57 5.61
C ASP A 252 10.29 14.63 4.62
N ARG A 253 11.01 13.63 4.07
CA ARG A 253 10.42 12.63 3.19
C ARG A 253 9.31 11.84 3.87
N MET A 254 9.52 11.37 5.09
CA MET A 254 8.52 10.57 5.81
C MET A 254 7.27 11.36 6.17
N LEU A 255 7.42 12.65 6.51
CA LEU A 255 6.30 13.55 6.77
C LEU A 255 5.46 13.79 5.50
N ASP A 256 6.11 13.91 4.34
CA ASP A 256 5.44 14.08 3.05
C ASP A 256 4.74 12.79 2.61
N GLU A 257 5.43 11.64 2.67
CA GLU A 257 4.90 10.33 2.25
C GLU A 257 3.59 9.95 2.95
N LEU A 258 3.46 10.25 4.24
CA LEU A 258 2.28 9.90 5.02
C LEU A 258 1.35 11.11 5.27
N SER A 259 1.54 12.18 4.50
CA SER A 259 0.67 13.38 4.49
C SER A 259 0.46 14.00 5.88
N ILE A 260 1.50 13.99 6.73
CA ILE A 260 1.47 14.58 8.09
C ILE A 260 2.41 15.79 8.27
N LYS A 261 2.96 16.32 7.18
CA LYS A 261 3.89 17.46 7.21
C LYS A 261 3.28 18.72 7.83
N HIS A 262 2.00 18.97 7.55
CA HIS A 262 1.26 20.10 8.10
C HIS A 262 1.11 20.02 9.63
N LEU A 263 1.24 18.82 10.21
CA LEU A 263 1.16 18.56 11.66
C LEU A 263 2.52 18.57 12.35
N ARG A 264 3.60 18.84 11.61
CA ARG A 264 4.99 18.68 12.04
C ARG A 264 5.27 19.20 13.45
N LYS A 265 4.75 20.38 13.79
CA LYS A 265 4.96 21.07 15.08
C LYS A 265 3.86 20.77 16.12
N ASN A 266 2.82 20.03 15.75
CA ASN A 266 1.75 19.69 16.66
C ASN A 266 2.22 18.68 17.69
N ARG A 267 1.77 18.79 18.93
CA ARG A 267 2.00 17.80 19.97
C ARG A 267 1.18 16.54 19.70
N ALA A 268 1.76 15.35 19.90
CA ALA A 268 1.08 14.09 19.57
C ALA A 268 -0.22 13.86 20.36
N TYR A 269 -0.39 14.46 21.53
CA TYR A 269 -1.64 14.38 22.29
C TYR A 269 -2.81 15.16 21.64
N SER A 270 -2.54 16.13 20.75
CA SER A 270 -3.56 16.93 20.08
C SER A 270 -4.02 16.33 18.75
N LEU A 271 -3.42 15.23 18.31
CA LEU A 271 -3.74 14.58 17.06
C LEU A 271 -5.06 13.80 17.16
N SER A 272 -5.85 13.82 16.07
CA SER A 272 -6.98 12.93 15.88
C SER A 272 -6.55 11.45 15.88
N GLY A 273 -7.49 10.52 15.94
CA GLY A 273 -7.20 9.08 15.89
C GLY A 273 -6.43 8.68 14.62
N GLY A 274 -6.90 9.13 13.45
CA GLY A 274 -6.27 8.83 12.17
C GLY A 274 -4.89 9.47 11.99
N GLU A 275 -4.72 10.75 12.40
CA GLU A 275 -3.42 11.44 12.35
C GLU A 275 -2.39 10.76 13.28
N ARG A 276 -2.84 10.37 14.47
CA ARG A 276 -2.00 9.63 15.41
C ARG A 276 -1.59 8.27 14.83
N ARG A 277 -2.51 7.55 14.18
CA ARG A 277 -2.22 6.25 13.56
C ARG A 277 -1.23 6.40 12.40
N ARG A 278 -1.36 7.45 11.59
CA ARG A 278 -0.36 7.79 10.57
C ARG A 278 1.03 8.05 11.16
N LEU A 279 1.10 8.80 12.26
CA LEU A 279 2.38 9.02 12.97
C LEU A 279 2.99 7.72 13.51
N GLU A 280 2.18 6.80 14.04
CA GLU A 280 2.64 5.50 14.54
C GLU A 280 3.21 4.63 13.42
N ILE A 281 2.51 4.57 12.28
CA ILE A 281 2.99 3.87 11.09
C ILE A 281 4.30 4.50 10.60
N THR A 282 4.37 5.84 10.52
CA THR A 282 5.59 6.56 10.15
C THR A 282 6.77 6.14 11.02
N ARG A 283 6.57 6.13 12.34
CA ARG A 283 7.62 5.73 13.29
C ARG A 283 8.08 4.28 13.09
N ALA A 284 7.15 3.37 12.85
CA ALA A 284 7.49 1.97 12.57
C ALA A 284 8.29 1.82 11.27
N LEU A 285 8.00 2.63 10.25
CA LEU A 285 8.71 2.63 8.97
C LEU A 285 10.11 3.25 9.03
N VAL A 286 10.45 4.02 10.07
CA VAL A 286 11.80 4.59 10.26
C VAL A 286 12.88 3.52 10.26
N SER A 287 12.58 2.34 10.79
CA SER A 287 13.53 1.22 10.86
C SER A 287 13.77 0.53 9.51
N ASP A 288 13.07 0.94 8.45
CA ASP A 288 13.12 0.33 7.12
C ASP A 288 12.87 -1.19 7.16
N PRO A 289 11.69 -1.60 7.67
CA PRO A 289 11.41 -3.00 7.91
C PRO A 289 11.15 -3.78 6.61
N LYS A 290 11.53 -5.06 6.60
CA LYS A 290 11.14 -6.01 5.55
C LYS A 290 9.69 -6.47 5.72
N PHE A 291 9.24 -6.55 6.98
CA PHE A 291 7.89 -6.97 7.37
C PHE A 291 7.29 -6.01 8.39
N MET A 292 6.00 -5.74 8.25
CA MET A 292 5.20 -4.98 9.20
C MET A 292 4.10 -5.86 9.78
N LEU A 293 4.07 -5.98 11.09
CA LEU A 293 2.99 -6.64 11.81
C LEU A 293 2.06 -5.58 12.39
N LEU A 294 0.81 -5.57 11.93
CA LEU A 294 -0.19 -4.56 12.26
C LEU A 294 -1.30 -5.18 13.12
N ASP A 295 -1.32 -4.86 14.41
CA ASP A 295 -2.32 -5.36 15.35
C ASP A 295 -3.49 -4.38 15.43
N GLU A 296 -4.62 -4.76 14.88
CA GLU A 296 -5.86 -3.96 14.79
C GLU A 296 -5.63 -2.50 14.35
N PRO A 297 -5.05 -2.27 13.16
CA PRO A 297 -4.68 -0.92 12.73
C PRO A 297 -5.87 0.03 12.55
N PHE A 298 -7.09 -0.48 12.41
CA PHE A 298 -8.31 0.30 12.21
C PHE A 298 -9.07 0.54 13.51
N ALA A 299 -8.64 -0.03 14.64
CA ALA A 299 -9.32 0.11 15.91
C ALA A 299 -9.30 1.56 16.42
N GLY A 300 -10.47 2.08 16.79
CA GLY A 300 -10.59 3.43 17.35
C GLY A 300 -10.32 4.57 16.37
N VAL A 301 -10.34 4.27 15.06
CA VAL A 301 -10.21 5.24 13.98
C VAL A 301 -11.59 5.54 13.40
N ASP A 302 -11.85 6.80 13.05
CA ASP A 302 -13.10 7.18 12.39
C ASP A 302 -13.20 6.58 10.97
N PRO A 303 -14.41 6.32 10.44
CA PRO A 303 -14.58 5.66 9.16
C PRO A 303 -13.90 6.36 7.97
N ILE A 304 -13.78 7.68 8.00
CA ILE A 304 -13.13 8.45 6.93
C ILE A 304 -11.63 8.18 6.95
N ALA A 305 -11.01 8.23 8.15
CA ALA A 305 -9.58 7.98 8.29
C ALA A 305 -9.19 6.50 8.13
N VAL A 306 -10.14 5.55 8.24
CA VAL A 306 -9.87 4.13 7.95
C VAL A 306 -9.42 3.94 6.51
N HIS A 307 -10.10 4.57 5.54
CA HIS A 307 -9.71 4.47 4.13
C HIS A 307 -8.29 4.97 3.87
N ASP A 308 -7.90 6.08 4.52
CA ASP A 308 -6.53 6.59 4.43
C ASP A 308 -5.51 5.58 4.95
N ILE A 309 -5.81 4.92 6.08
CA ILE A 309 -4.92 3.89 6.66
C ILE A 309 -4.88 2.66 5.76
N GLN A 310 -5.99 2.23 5.18
CA GLN A 310 -6.03 1.14 4.18
C GLN A 310 -5.11 1.47 3.00
N THR A 311 -5.19 2.70 2.47
CA THR A 311 -4.33 3.16 1.37
C THR A 311 -2.85 3.12 1.76
N ILE A 312 -2.50 3.56 2.96
CA ILE A 312 -1.12 3.49 3.48
C ILE A 312 -0.65 2.04 3.57
N VAL A 313 -1.46 1.15 4.15
CA VAL A 313 -1.13 -0.28 4.31
C VAL A 313 -0.99 -0.96 2.94
N ALA A 314 -1.91 -0.71 2.01
CA ALA A 314 -1.81 -1.19 0.63
C ALA A 314 -0.53 -0.67 -0.06
N GLY A 315 -0.14 0.57 0.21
CA GLY A 315 1.11 1.17 -0.28
C GLY A 315 2.39 0.48 0.21
N LEU A 316 2.36 -0.20 1.36
CA LEU A 316 3.51 -0.94 1.88
C LEU A 316 3.92 -2.09 0.95
N ARG A 317 2.96 -2.72 0.28
CA ARG A 317 3.20 -3.74 -0.75
C ARG A 317 4.09 -3.21 -1.88
N HIS A 318 3.78 -2.01 -2.39
CA HIS A 318 4.56 -1.39 -3.47
C HIS A 318 5.99 -1.00 -3.03
N ARG A 319 6.20 -0.85 -1.73
CA ARG A 319 7.54 -0.66 -1.13
C ARG A 319 8.30 -1.98 -0.92
N GLY A 320 7.70 -3.11 -1.28
CA GLY A 320 8.27 -4.42 -1.06
C GLY A 320 8.25 -4.85 0.42
N ILE A 321 7.37 -4.28 1.25
CA ILE A 321 7.22 -4.65 2.66
C ILE A 321 6.13 -5.73 2.76
N GLY A 322 6.44 -6.88 3.35
CA GLY A 322 5.43 -7.89 3.69
C GLY A 322 4.61 -7.44 4.91
N VAL A 323 3.32 -7.66 4.88
CA VAL A 323 2.42 -7.22 5.97
C VAL A 323 1.66 -8.42 6.52
N LEU A 324 1.67 -8.55 7.86
CA LEU A 324 0.71 -9.40 8.57
C LEU A 324 -0.23 -8.48 9.36
N ILE A 325 -1.54 -8.60 9.12
CA ILE A 325 -2.54 -7.74 9.73
C ILE A 325 -3.58 -8.57 10.48
N THR A 326 -3.94 -8.14 11.69
CA THR A 326 -5.16 -8.59 12.37
C THR A 326 -6.13 -7.44 12.48
N ASP A 327 -7.41 -7.71 12.35
CA ASP A 327 -8.46 -6.77 12.74
C ASP A 327 -9.75 -7.52 13.08
N HIS A 328 -10.62 -6.87 13.83
CA HIS A 328 -11.97 -7.37 14.08
C HIS A 328 -12.94 -6.94 12.97
N ASN A 329 -12.60 -5.92 12.19
CA ASN A 329 -13.37 -5.51 11.01
C ASN A 329 -12.92 -6.31 9.78
N VAL A 330 -13.62 -7.41 9.57
CA VAL A 330 -13.32 -8.39 8.51
C VAL A 330 -13.38 -7.76 7.14
N GLU A 331 -14.43 -6.98 6.86
CA GLU A 331 -14.69 -6.37 5.55
C GLU A 331 -13.53 -5.43 5.16
N GLN A 332 -13.17 -4.52 6.07
CA GLN A 332 -12.06 -3.57 5.85
C GLN A 332 -10.71 -4.26 5.64
N THR A 333 -10.51 -5.39 6.30
CA THR A 333 -9.26 -6.15 6.16
C THR A 333 -9.24 -6.92 4.83
N LEU A 334 -10.36 -7.58 4.46
CA LEU A 334 -10.45 -8.32 3.20
C LEU A 334 -10.31 -7.42 1.96
N ASP A 335 -10.54 -6.12 2.09
CA ASP A 335 -10.36 -5.14 0.99
C ASP A 335 -8.90 -4.94 0.57
N ILE A 336 -7.96 -5.21 1.46
CA ILE A 336 -6.54 -4.89 1.24
C ILE A 336 -5.59 -6.09 1.27
N VAL A 337 -6.06 -7.26 1.73
CA VAL A 337 -5.20 -8.45 1.83
C VAL A 337 -5.18 -9.26 0.52
N ASP A 338 -4.04 -9.85 0.21
CA ASP A 338 -3.90 -10.79 -0.91
C ASP A 338 -4.49 -12.17 -0.55
N ARG A 339 -4.29 -12.60 0.69
CA ARG A 339 -4.85 -13.83 1.27
C ARG A 339 -4.98 -13.72 2.79
N ALA A 340 -5.69 -14.64 3.40
CA ALA A 340 -5.82 -14.68 4.84
C ALA A 340 -5.80 -16.09 5.43
N TYR A 341 -5.51 -16.14 6.72
CA TYR A 341 -5.71 -17.29 7.59
C TYR A 341 -6.92 -17.04 8.47
N ILE A 342 -7.84 -17.99 8.53
CA ILE A 342 -9.02 -17.95 9.42
C ILE A 342 -8.71 -18.80 10.64
N MET A 343 -8.59 -18.15 11.78
CA MET A 343 -8.36 -18.81 13.08
C MET A 343 -9.68 -19.04 13.83
N PHE A 344 -9.79 -20.20 14.43
CA PHE A 344 -10.88 -20.54 15.36
C PHE A 344 -10.34 -21.51 16.42
N GLU A 345 -10.67 -21.24 17.70
CA GLU A 345 -10.24 -22.05 18.85
C GLU A 345 -8.75 -22.41 18.87
N GLY A 346 -7.92 -21.42 18.60
CA GLY A 346 -6.45 -21.54 18.64
C GLY A 346 -5.81 -22.24 17.43
N LYS A 347 -6.57 -22.56 16.38
CA LYS A 347 -6.11 -23.26 15.18
C LYS A 347 -6.44 -22.49 13.91
N VAL A 348 -5.62 -22.67 12.87
CA VAL A 348 -5.98 -22.28 11.51
C VAL A 348 -6.98 -23.28 10.96
N GLN A 349 -8.16 -22.82 10.60
CA GLN A 349 -9.24 -23.64 10.05
C GLN A 349 -9.28 -23.59 8.52
N ALA A 350 -8.90 -22.45 7.94
CA ALA A 350 -8.83 -22.25 6.51
C ALA A 350 -7.75 -21.20 6.19
N SER A 351 -7.19 -21.28 5.00
CA SER A 351 -6.27 -20.29 4.46
C SER A 351 -6.41 -20.26 2.94
N GLY A 352 -6.29 -19.08 2.34
CA GLY A 352 -6.39 -18.92 0.89
C GLY A 352 -6.55 -17.45 0.52
N THR A 353 -6.69 -17.20 -0.77
CA THR A 353 -7.05 -15.88 -1.31
C THR A 353 -8.41 -15.42 -0.80
N VAL A 354 -8.69 -14.13 -0.88
CA VAL A 354 -10.00 -13.57 -0.46
C VAL A 354 -11.14 -14.31 -1.18
N ARG A 355 -10.99 -14.56 -2.48
CA ARG A 355 -11.99 -15.29 -3.28
C ARG A 355 -12.23 -16.70 -2.75
N GLU A 356 -11.17 -17.49 -2.52
CA GLU A 356 -11.29 -18.84 -2.00
C GLU A 356 -12.00 -18.88 -0.64
N LEU A 357 -11.65 -17.96 0.27
CA LEU A 357 -12.24 -17.88 1.60
C LEU A 357 -13.72 -17.46 1.59
N VAL A 358 -14.10 -16.54 0.71
CA VAL A 358 -15.50 -16.07 0.59
C VAL A 358 -16.42 -17.16 0.01
N TYR A 359 -15.88 -18.06 -0.83
CA TYR A 359 -16.64 -19.19 -1.39
C TYR A 359 -16.52 -20.49 -0.57
N ASP A 360 -15.70 -20.53 0.50
CA ASP A 360 -15.66 -21.64 1.45
C ASP A 360 -16.88 -21.57 2.40
N ASP A 361 -17.80 -22.51 2.29
CA ASP A 361 -19.01 -22.53 3.11
C ASP A 361 -18.72 -22.73 4.61
N ARG A 362 -17.60 -23.35 4.97
CA ARG A 362 -17.18 -23.50 6.38
C ARG A 362 -16.75 -22.15 6.94
N VAL A 363 -16.01 -21.36 6.17
CA VAL A 363 -15.60 -19.99 6.55
C VAL A 363 -16.83 -19.10 6.69
N ALA A 364 -17.78 -19.21 5.75
CA ALA A 364 -19.05 -18.49 5.79
C ALA A 364 -19.84 -18.80 7.06
N GLN A 365 -19.92 -20.06 7.47
CA GLN A 365 -20.66 -20.49 8.68
C GLN A 365 -19.93 -20.16 9.97
N LEU A 366 -18.61 -20.35 10.04
CA LEU A 366 -17.82 -20.19 11.27
C LEU A 366 -17.50 -18.73 11.59
N TYR A 367 -17.36 -17.86 10.56
CA TYR A 367 -16.79 -16.55 10.77
C TYR A 367 -17.46 -15.38 10.03
N LEU A 368 -17.68 -15.49 8.72
CA LEU A 368 -18.20 -14.35 7.94
C LEU A 368 -19.69 -14.09 8.19
N GLY A 369 -20.47 -15.17 8.40
CA GLY A 369 -21.91 -15.11 8.46
C GLY A 369 -22.57 -14.88 7.09
N PRO A 370 -23.90 -15.17 6.97
CA PRO A 370 -24.57 -15.18 5.66
C PRO A 370 -24.65 -13.82 4.99
N THR A 371 -24.86 -12.76 5.76
CA THR A 371 -25.04 -11.39 5.22
C THR A 371 -23.76 -10.85 4.62
N LEU A 372 -22.62 -10.96 5.32
CA LEU A 372 -21.33 -10.50 4.83
C LEU A 372 -20.86 -11.34 3.65
N THR A 373 -21.02 -12.66 3.72
CA THR A 373 -20.68 -13.58 2.63
C THR A 373 -21.43 -13.23 1.35
N ALA A 374 -22.76 -12.99 1.42
CA ALA A 374 -23.55 -12.60 0.25
C ALA A 374 -23.06 -11.29 -0.37
N ARG A 375 -22.73 -10.28 0.46
CA ARG A 375 -22.22 -9.00 0.02
C ARG A 375 -20.87 -9.13 -0.65
N LEU A 376 -19.94 -9.88 -0.06
CA LEU A 376 -18.61 -10.10 -0.62
C LEU A 376 -18.65 -10.89 -1.93
N ARG A 377 -19.52 -11.94 -2.03
CA ARG A 377 -19.73 -12.70 -3.27
C ARG A 377 -20.24 -11.79 -4.39
N ALA A 378 -21.28 -10.98 -4.12
CA ALA A 378 -21.82 -10.04 -5.09
C ALA A 378 -20.77 -9.03 -5.59
N ARG A 379 -19.90 -8.54 -4.69
CA ARG A 379 -18.81 -7.64 -5.05
C ARG A 379 -17.75 -8.34 -5.91
N LEU A 380 -17.34 -9.54 -5.58
CA LEU A 380 -16.37 -10.32 -6.36
C LEU A 380 -16.90 -10.74 -7.73
N GLU A 381 -18.23 -10.91 -7.87
CA GLU A 381 -18.89 -11.17 -9.15
C GLU A 381 -19.03 -9.90 -10.01
N ALA A 382 -19.20 -8.74 -9.38
CA ALA A 382 -19.28 -7.46 -10.10
C ALA A 382 -17.91 -7.02 -10.67
N VAL A 383 -16.81 -7.57 -10.17
CA VAL A 383 -15.42 -7.27 -10.60
C VAL A 383 -14.89 -8.33 -11.57
N ALA A 384 -15.54 -9.48 -11.69
CA ALA A 384 -15.18 -10.58 -12.60
C ALA A 384 -15.84 -10.43 -13.97
#